data_ae4cf7dbccdd13e33e593fd88c158a11
#
_entry.id   ae4cf7dbccdd13e33e593fd88c158a11
#
_cell.length_a   1.000
_cell.length_b   1.000
_cell.length_c   1.000
_cell.angle_alpha   90.00
_cell.angle_beta   90.00
_cell.angle_gamma   90.00
#
_symmetry.space_group_name_H-M   'P 1'
#
loop_
_entity.id
_entity.type
_entity.pdbx_description
1 polymer ?
#
loop_
_entity_poly.entity_id
_entity_poly.type
_entity_poly.pdbx_seq_one_letter_code
_entity_poly.pdbx_strand_id
1 'polypeptide(L)'
;MKDSSPVISFLERLIEQDVSKAVKILEETPTKEAAAILADMAPQIVGQLIHRFQSSFAAALLEEREPDYIVSILTTMPPNQAASIVVHLSLPTRERLLPSIS
;
A
#
# COMPACT_ATOMS: atom_id res chain seq x y z
N MET A 1 -20.59 10.59 -6.62
CA MET A 1 -20.19 10.12 -5.90
C MET A 1 -19.42 9.15 -6.13
N LYS A 2 -18.77 8.80 -5.89
CA LYS A 2 -18.15 7.91 -6.17
C LYS A 2 -18.34 6.97 -5.40
N ASP A 3 -18.86 6.24 -5.59
CA ASP A 3 -19.11 5.30 -4.84
C ASP A 3 -18.17 4.36 -4.88
N SER A 4 -17.91 3.66 -4.02
CA SER A 4 -17.03 2.63 -4.01
C SER A 4 -17.34 1.65 -5.02
N SER A 5 -16.36 1.17 -5.71
CA SER A 5 -16.60 0.10 -6.65
C SER A 5 -16.96 -1.16 -5.89
N PRO A 6 -17.67 -2.08 -6.53
CA PRO A 6 -17.95 -3.37 -5.90
C PRO A 6 -16.70 -4.12 -5.48
N VAL A 7 -15.61 -3.94 -6.22
CA VAL A 7 -14.35 -4.62 -5.90
C VAL A 7 -13.82 -4.13 -4.55
N ILE A 8 -13.87 -2.82 -4.33
CA ILE A 8 -13.36 -2.26 -3.08
C ILE A 8 -14.21 -2.73 -1.90
N SER A 9 -15.53 -2.71 -2.06
CA SER A 9 -16.40 -3.19 -1.00
C SER A 9 -16.17 -4.65 -0.68
N PHE A 10 -15.98 -5.46 -1.71
CA PHE A 10 -15.69 -6.88 -1.53
C PHE A 10 -14.38 -7.08 -0.77
N LEU A 11 -13.35 -6.33 -1.16
CA LEU A 11 -12.05 -6.45 -0.52
C LEU A 11 -12.09 -5.99 0.93
N GLU A 12 -12.81 -4.92 1.22
CA GLU A 12 -12.91 -4.45 2.60
C GLU A 12 -13.56 -5.48 3.48
N ARG A 13 -14.59 -6.17 2.98
CA ARG A 13 -15.20 -7.21 3.74
C ARG A 13 -14.26 -8.39 3.92
N LEU A 14 -13.53 -8.72 2.86
CA LEU A 14 -12.61 -9.85 2.92
C LEU A 14 -11.49 -9.55 3.90
N ILE A 15 -11.03 -8.31 3.96
CA ILE A 15 -9.99 -7.94 4.90
C ILE A 15 -10.45 -8.19 6.33
N GLU A 16 -11.71 -7.90 6.62
CA GLU A 16 -12.23 -8.11 7.95
C GLU A 16 -12.36 -9.59 8.29
N GLN A 17 -12.64 -10.42 7.30
CA GLN A 17 -12.88 -11.82 7.54
C GLN A 17 -11.65 -12.69 7.35
N ASP A 18 -10.83 -12.37 6.37
CA ASP A 18 -9.67 -13.20 6.06
C ASP A 18 -8.65 -12.34 5.31
N VAL A 19 -7.85 -11.61 6.08
CA VAL A 19 -6.89 -10.68 5.49
C VAL A 19 -5.87 -11.41 4.61
N SER A 20 -5.54 -12.65 4.93
CA SER A 20 -4.57 -13.39 4.13
C SER A 20 -5.07 -13.64 2.71
N LYS A 21 -6.37 -13.90 2.56
CA LYS A 21 -6.94 -14.08 1.24
C LYS A 21 -6.95 -12.78 0.47
N ALA A 22 -7.25 -11.68 1.14
CA ALA A 22 -7.23 -10.38 0.48
C ALA A 22 -5.84 -10.06 -0.04
N VAL A 23 -4.81 -10.35 0.77
CA VAL A 23 -3.43 -10.13 0.37
C VAL A 23 -3.09 -10.96 -0.86
N LYS A 24 -3.49 -12.23 -0.84
CA LYS A 24 -3.17 -13.11 -1.95
C LYS A 24 -3.82 -12.64 -3.24
N ILE A 25 -5.06 -12.20 -3.16
CA ILE A 25 -5.76 -11.71 -4.35
C ILE A 25 -5.03 -10.51 -4.93
N LEU A 26 -4.61 -9.59 -4.07
CA LEU A 26 -3.91 -8.39 -4.54
C LEU A 26 -2.54 -8.72 -5.10
N GLU A 27 -1.84 -9.68 -4.50
CA GLU A 27 -0.53 -10.07 -5.03
C GLU A 27 -0.62 -10.71 -6.39
N GLU A 28 -1.77 -11.28 -6.72
CA GLU A 28 -1.99 -11.87 -8.03
C GLU A 28 -2.58 -10.88 -9.03
N THR A 29 -2.85 -9.67 -8.60
CA THR A 29 -3.40 -8.63 -9.45
C THR A 29 -2.25 -7.81 -10.04
N PRO A 30 -2.33 -7.38 -11.30
CA PRO A 30 -1.28 -6.53 -11.85
C PRO A 30 -1.03 -5.32 -10.97
N THR A 31 0.24 -4.96 -10.82
CA THR A 31 0.64 -3.94 -9.85
C THR A 31 -0.11 -2.63 -10.04
N LYS A 32 -0.28 -2.18 -11.28
CA LYS A 32 -0.97 -0.93 -11.52
C LYS A 32 -2.42 -0.98 -11.08
N GLU A 33 -3.08 -2.10 -11.31
CA GLU A 33 -4.48 -2.24 -10.91
C GLU A 33 -4.60 -2.34 -9.40
N ALA A 34 -3.68 -3.08 -8.78
CA ALA A 34 -3.70 -3.19 -7.33
C ALA A 34 -3.46 -1.83 -6.69
N ALA A 35 -2.52 -1.06 -7.22
CA ALA A 35 -2.25 0.27 -6.68
C ALA A 35 -3.47 1.18 -6.82
N ALA A 36 -4.17 1.09 -7.94
CA ALA A 36 -5.37 1.91 -8.14
C ALA A 36 -6.47 1.54 -7.15
N ILE A 37 -6.62 0.24 -6.89
CA ILE A 37 -7.60 -0.22 -5.92
C ILE A 37 -7.26 0.31 -4.53
N LEU A 38 -6.00 0.18 -4.13
CA LEU A 38 -5.60 0.62 -2.80
C LEU A 38 -5.69 2.13 -2.63
N ALA A 39 -5.51 2.88 -3.71
CA ALA A 39 -5.57 4.33 -3.63
C ALA A 39 -6.95 4.84 -3.21
N ASP A 40 -8.00 4.04 -3.43
CA ASP A 40 -9.34 4.41 -3.04
C ASP A 40 -9.72 3.95 -1.64
N MET A 41 -8.80 3.33 -0.93
CA MET A 41 -9.08 2.82 0.41
C MET A 41 -8.46 3.73 1.46
N ALA A 42 -9.01 3.68 2.67
CA ALA A 42 -8.45 4.47 3.77
C ALA A 42 -7.02 4.04 4.08
N PRO A 43 -6.12 4.97 4.38
CA PRO A 43 -4.73 4.62 4.65
C PRO A 43 -4.53 3.59 5.75
N GLN A 44 -5.38 3.61 6.78
CA GLN A 44 -5.27 2.62 7.85
C GLN A 44 -5.51 1.21 7.34
N ILE A 45 -6.47 1.06 6.42
CA ILE A 45 -6.76 -0.24 5.85
C ILE A 45 -5.62 -0.68 4.93
N VAL A 46 -5.14 0.26 4.12
CA VAL A 46 -4.02 -0.03 3.22
C VAL A 46 -2.80 -0.46 4.03
N GLY A 47 -2.54 0.21 5.15
CA GLY A 47 -1.41 -0.14 6.00
C GLY A 47 -1.48 -1.57 6.49
N GLN A 48 -2.68 -2.03 6.86
CA GLN A 48 -2.84 -3.40 7.30
C GLN A 48 -2.49 -4.40 6.20
N LEU A 49 -2.80 -4.05 4.96
CA LEU A 49 -2.49 -4.92 3.84
C LEU A 49 -1.01 -4.86 3.48
N ILE A 50 -0.49 -3.66 3.36
CA ILE A 50 0.91 -3.45 2.96
C ILE A 50 1.85 -4.15 3.93
N HIS A 51 1.48 -4.14 5.21
CA HIS A 51 2.25 -4.80 6.24
C HIS A 51 2.46 -6.30 5.95
N ARG A 52 1.54 -6.91 5.22
CA ARG A 52 1.60 -8.34 4.95
C ARG A 52 2.15 -8.69 3.58
N PHE A 53 2.35 -7.70 2.71
CA PHE A 53 2.94 -7.94 1.39
C PHE A 53 4.44 -8.12 1.52
N GLN A 54 5.04 -8.78 0.53
CA GLN A 54 6.49 -8.77 0.41
C GLN A 54 6.94 -7.34 0.16
N SER A 55 8.10 -6.99 0.70
CA SER A 55 8.58 -5.61 0.64
C SER A 55 8.72 -5.10 -0.79
N SER A 56 9.18 -5.93 -1.70
CA SER A 56 9.33 -5.51 -3.09
C SER A 56 7.99 -5.22 -3.75
N PHE A 57 6.97 -6.03 -3.45
CA PHE A 57 5.65 -5.79 -4.00
C PHE A 57 5.03 -4.54 -3.38
N ALA A 58 5.19 -4.37 -2.07
CA ALA A 58 4.68 -3.19 -1.40
C ALA A 58 5.32 -1.93 -1.98
N ALA A 59 6.62 -1.96 -2.21
CA ALA A 59 7.31 -0.80 -2.79
C ALA A 59 6.78 -0.52 -4.18
N ALA A 60 6.53 -1.55 -4.98
CA ALA A 60 6.00 -1.35 -6.33
C ALA A 60 4.64 -0.68 -6.29
N LEU A 61 3.81 -1.04 -5.31
CA LEU A 61 2.50 -0.43 -5.18
C LEU A 61 2.59 1.06 -4.83
N LEU A 62 3.61 1.44 -4.07
CA LEU A 62 3.76 2.81 -3.60
C LEU A 62 4.58 3.68 -4.53
N GLU A 63 5.27 3.06 -5.48
CA GLU A 63 6.33 3.73 -6.25
C GLU A 63 5.91 5.05 -6.86
N GLU A 64 4.70 5.15 -7.38
CA GLU A 64 4.27 6.34 -8.08
C GLU A 64 3.24 7.15 -7.30
N ARG A 65 3.08 6.85 -6.01
CA ARG A 65 2.14 7.60 -5.19
C ARG A 65 2.76 8.91 -4.73
N GLU A 66 1.93 9.81 -4.25
CA GLU A 66 2.41 11.06 -3.69
C GLU A 66 3.24 10.79 -2.44
N PRO A 67 4.29 11.58 -2.20
CA PRO A 67 5.13 11.34 -1.02
C PRO A 67 4.35 11.34 0.29
N ASP A 68 3.38 12.24 0.45
CA ASP A 68 2.60 12.28 1.68
C ASP A 68 1.81 11.01 1.87
N TYR A 69 1.28 10.44 0.78
CA TYR A 69 0.56 9.19 0.87
C TYR A 69 1.50 8.06 1.30
N ILE A 70 2.69 7.99 0.68
CA ILE A 70 3.65 6.95 1.00
C ILE A 70 4.03 7.03 2.47
N VAL A 71 4.32 8.23 2.96
CA VAL A 71 4.71 8.40 4.36
C VAL A 71 3.57 7.99 5.28
N SER A 72 2.33 8.37 4.95
CA SER A 72 1.21 7.99 5.80
C SER A 72 1.05 6.48 5.90
N ILE A 73 1.34 5.76 4.82
CA ILE A 73 1.29 4.30 4.85
C ILE A 73 2.45 3.74 5.67
N LEU A 74 3.65 4.26 5.44
CA LEU A 74 4.83 3.73 6.13
C LEU A 74 4.76 3.94 7.64
N THR A 75 4.11 5.00 8.08
CA THR A 75 4.00 5.26 9.51
C THR A 75 3.00 4.35 10.21
N THR A 76 2.24 3.54 9.46
CA THR A 76 1.33 2.59 10.08
C THR A 76 2.01 1.28 10.46
N MET A 77 3.29 1.14 10.19
CA MET A 77 4.00 -0.12 10.41
C MET A 77 5.28 0.10 11.20
N PRO A 78 5.87 -0.97 11.75
CA PRO A 78 7.12 -0.83 12.50
C PRO A 78 8.25 -0.27 11.63
N PRO A 79 9.16 0.51 12.22
CA PRO A 79 10.22 1.14 11.44
C PRO A 79 11.09 0.18 10.62
N ASN A 80 11.37 -1.00 11.15
CA ASN A 80 12.21 -1.94 10.40
C ASN A 80 11.50 -2.45 9.15
N GLN A 81 10.20 -2.61 9.22
CA GLN A 81 9.45 -3.04 8.06
C GLN A 81 9.33 -1.90 7.04
N ALA A 82 9.08 -0.68 7.52
CA ALA A 82 9.04 0.48 6.65
C ALA A 82 10.38 0.63 5.92
N ALA A 83 11.49 0.43 6.64
CA ALA A 83 12.81 0.52 6.02
C ALA A 83 12.99 -0.51 4.92
N SER A 84 12.48 -1.72 5.14
CA SER A 84 12.56 -2.77 4.12
C SER A 84 11.85 -2.37 2.84
N ILE A 85 10.72 -1.67 2.98
CA ILE A 85 10.00 -1.21 1.80
C ILE A 85 10.77 -0.08 1.12
N VAL A 86 11.29 0.86 1.91
CA VAL A 86 11.98 2.01 1.35
C VAL A 86 13.18 1.61 0.52
N VAL A 87 13.92 0.58 0.95
CA VAL A 87 15.11 0.17 0.17
C VAL A 87 14.73 -0.39 -1.19
N HIS A 88 13.48 -0.79 -1.39
CA HIS A 88 13.04 -1.27 -2.69
C HIS A 88 12.45 -0.18 -3.56
N LEU A 89 12.25 1.02 -3.02
CA LEU A 89 11.78 2.14 -3.81
C LEU A 89 12.93 2.67 -4.67
N SER A 90 12.59 3.24 -5.83
CA SER A 90 13.61 3.83 -6.67
C SER A 90 14.25 5.02 -5.98
N LEU A 91 15.47 5.37 -6.38
CA LEU A 91 16.18 6.47 -5.78
C LEU A 91 15.42 7.79 -5.91
N PRO A 92 14.87 8.13 -7.09
CA PRO A 92 14.09 9.38 -7.18
C PRO A 92 12.92 9.41 -6.21
N THR A 93 12.23 8.27 -6.03
CA THR A 93 11.12 8.22 -5.10
C THR A 93 11.59 8.41 -3.68
N ARG A 94 12.69 7.77 -3.30
CA ARG A 94 13.21 7.93 -1.95
C ARG A 94 13.58 9.38 -1.67
N GLU A 95 14.16 10.05 -2.67
CA GLU A 95 14.56 11.45 -2.50
C GLU A 95 13.34 12.34 -2.31
N ARG A 96 12.22 12.01 -2.95
CA ARG A 96 11.01 12.78 -2.77
C ARG A 96 10.43 12.63 -1.37
N LEU A 97 10.74 11.55 -0.70
CA LEU A 97 10.21 11.31 0.66
C LEU A 97 10.96 12.09 1.72
N LEU A 98 12.20 12.47 1.48
CA LEU A 98 13.03 13.06 2.52
C LEU A 98 12.41 14.31 3.16
N PRO A 99 11.84 15.26 2.40
CA PRO A 99 11.24 16.43 3.04
C PRO A 99 10.06 16.07 3.93
N SER A 100 9.32 15.00 3.58
CA SER A 100 8.16 14.61 4.35
C SER A 100 8.52 13.80 5.59
N ILE A 101 9.68 13.16 5.58
CA ILE A 101 10.10 12.30 6.66
C ILE A 101 10.86 13.06 7.73
N SER A 102 11.65 14.03 7.33
CA SER A 102 12.47 14.77 8.28
C SER A 102 11.67 15.66 9.24
#